data_e47f30dd7890cc41903240e3562af4c0
#
_entry.id   e47f30dd7890cc41903240e3562af4c0
#
_cell.length_a   1.000
_cell.length_b   1.000
_cell.length_c   1.000
_cell.angle_alpha   90.00
_cell.angle_beta   90.00
_cell.angle_gamma   90.00
#
_symmetry.space_group_name_H-M   'P 1'
#
loop_
_entity.id
_entity.type
_entity.pdbx_description
1 polymer ?
#
loop_
_entity_poly.entity_id
_entity_poly.type
_entity_poly.pdbx_seq_one_letter_code
_entity_poly.pdbx_strand_id
1 'polypeptide(L)'
;FRSGYPHFMLKEIHEQPAAITATVSPRVENGMPDLRIPELSDEKLRSIRNIHLVACGTAMHAGMVGKTAIERLARVPAEVDIASEFRYRDPILDPDDLVIIISQSGETSDTLAALRLAKSRGVPVLAVVNVVGSSIARAADYVLYTYAGPEIAVASTKAYMVQLCTLYLFAFRLAYARGRLSEAETRRLTAELLRAGEVIQPRLADCEQIKYLASRFVNTQSCFFIGRGFDYALSLEGSLKLKEISYVHSDAYAAGELKHGTISLITDGVPVIALATQKQVYEKTISNAKETKSRGARVILFTTKDVVVPEGVADYVVRLDDYDELLMPLQLIVPLQLFAYYMAVLRGCDVDKPRNLAKSVTVE
;
A
#
# COMPACT_ATOMS: atom_id res chain seq x y z
N PHE A 1 -4.18 19.61 16.15
CA PHE A 1 -2.88 19.97 16.73
C PHE A 1 -1.76 19.17 16.06
N ARG A 2 -0.68 19.86 15.64
CA ARG A 2 0.48 19.24 14.99
C ARG A 2 1.44 18.57 15.98
N SER A 3 1.20 18.70 17.28
CA SER A 3 1.98 18.05 18.35
C SER A 3 3.50 18.26 18.23
N GLY A 4 3.93 19.48 17.82
CA GLY A 4 5.33 19.81 17.65
C GLY A 4 5.93 19.50 16.27
N TYR A 5 5.20 18.81 15.41
CA TYR A 5 5.64 18.54 14.04
C TYR A 5 5.39 19.77 13.14
N PRO A 6 6.27 20.04 12.16
CA PRO A 6 6.08 21.17 11.24
C PRO A 6 4.86 20.98 10.32
N HIS A 7 4.47 19.75 10.02
CA HIS A 7 3.36 19.44 9.12
C HIS A 7 2.52 18.28 9.66
N PHE A 8 1.23 18.27 9.32
CA PHE A 8 0.35 17.14 9.65
C PHE A 8 0.83 15.83 9.01
N MET A 9 1.29 15.88 7.77
CA MET A 9 1.77 14.67 7.09
C MET A 9 2.90 14.01 7.88
N LEU A 10 3.88 14.76 8.36
CA LEU A 10 4.99 14.17 9.14
C LEU A 10 4.50 13.59 10.45
N LYS A 11 3.61 14.30 11.14
CA LYS A 11 2.96 13.79 12.35
C LYS A 11 2.26 12.47 12.09
N GLU A 12 1.46 12.41 11.02
CA GLU A 12 0.67 11.24 10.67
C GLU A 12 1.55 10.05 10.24
N ILE A 13 2.68 10.32 9.58
CA ILE A 13 3.69 9.29 9.31
C ILE A 13 4.23 8.70 10.61
N HIS A 14 4.51 9.55 11.62
CA HIS A 14 5.01 9.10 12.93
C HIS A 14 3.93 8.43 13.79
N GLU A 15 2.67 8.63 13.48
CA GLU A 15 1.56 7.95 14.18
C GLU A 15 1.33 6.51 13.70
N GLN A 16 2.01 6.07 12.65
CA GLN A 16 1.77 4.75 12.06
C GLN A 16 1.96 3.58 13.02
N PRO A 17 2.99 3.53 13.90
CA PRO A 17 3.09 2.44 14.86
C PRO A 17 1.86 2.32 15.78
N ALA A 18 1.37 3.44 16.30
CA ALA A 18 0.18 3.45 17.15
C ALA A 18 -1.08 3.06 16.37
N ALA A 19 -1.20 3.52 15.12
CA ALA A 19 -2.34 3.19 14.26
C ALA A 19 -2.37 1.69 13.93
N ILE A 20 -1.22 1.07 13.70
CA ILE A 20 -1.10 -0.38 13.48
C ILE A 20 -1.67 -1.12 14.69
N THR A 21 -1.20 -0.79 15.88
CA THR A 21 -1.64 -1.44 17.11
C THR A 21 -3.14 -1.27 17.32
N ALA A 22 -3.65 -0.05 17.16
CA ALA A 22 -5.07 0.25 17.32
C ALA A 22 -5.97 -0.53 16.33
N THR A 23 -5.46 -0.80 15.13
CA THR A 23 -6.23 -1.49 14.09
C THR A 23 -6.14 -3.00 14.22
N VAL A 24 -4.96 -3.53 14.54
CA VAL A 24 -4.71 -4.98 14.56
C VAL A 24 -5.11 -5.62 15.89
N SER A 25 -4.70 -5.05 17.03
CA SER A 25 -4.89 -5.67 18.34
C SER A 25 -6.33 -6.06 18.66
N PRO A 26 -7.35 -5.23 18.37
CA PRO A 26 -8.75 -5.60 18.66
C PRO A 26 -9.25 -6.80 17.84
N ARG A 27 -8.55 -7.16 16.76
CA ARG A 27 -8.93 -8.25 15.87
C ARG A 27 -8.00 -9.46 15.99
N VAL A 28 -7.39 -9.59 17.16
CA VAL A 28 -6.59 -10.76 17.50
C VAL A 28 -7.11 -11.33 18.81
N GLU A 29 -7.47 -12.61 18.80
CA GLU A 29 -7.92 -13.33 19.97
C GLU A 29 -7.17 -14.63 20.08
N ASN A 30 -6.52 -14.84 21.22
CA ASN A 30 -5.69 -16.03 21.48
C ASN A 30 -4.64 -16.26 20.37
N GLY A 31 -4.06 -15.17 19.84
CA GLY A 31 -3.06 -15.21 18.77
C GLY A 31 -3.60 -15.45 17.37
N MET A 32 -4.92 -15.59 17.20
CA MET A 32 -5.57 -15.82 15.92
C MET A 32 -6.28 -14.58 15.44
N PRO A 33 -6.34 -14.34 14.11
CA PRO A 33 -7.12 -13.24 13.57
C PRO A 33 -8.61 -13.50 13.80
N ASP A 34 -9.31 -12.47 14.29
CA ASP A 34 -10.76 -12.46 14.46
C ASP A 34 -11.30 -11.17 13.88
N LEU A 35 -12.06 -11.28 12.80
CA LEU A 35 -12.58 -10.11 12.07
C LEU A 35 -13.66 -9.37 12.85
N ARG A 36 -14.18 -9.97 13.94
CA ARG A 36 -15.25 -9.40 14.77
C ARG A 36 -16.54 -9.12 13.99
N ILE A 37 -16.79 -9.95 12.98
CA ILE A 37 -18.01 -9.91 12.16
C ILE A 37 -18.61 -11.30 12.18
N PRO A 38 -19.54 -11.59 13.11
CA PRO A 38 -20.12 -12.95 13.24
C PRO A 38 -20.78 -13.45 11.95
N GLU A 39 -21.40 -12.55 11.18
CA GLU A 39 -22.09 -12.88 9.92
C GLU A 39 -21.10 -13.28 8.81
N LEU A 40 -19.85 -12.82 8.89
CA LEU A 40 -18.79 -13.23 7.98
C LEU A 40 -18.01 -14.39 8.62
N SER A 41 -18.71 -15.51 8.80
CA SER A 41 -18.17 -16.70 9.45
C SER A 41 -17.16 -17.44 8.60
N ASP A 42 -16.43 -18.38 9.19
CA ASP A 42 -15.51 -19.25 8.45
C ASP A 42 -16.24 -20.03 7.36
N GLU A 43 -17.48 -20.46 7.61
CA GLU A 43 -18.28 -21.13 6.58
C GLU A 43 -18.56 -20.18 5.40
N LYS A 44 -18.91 -18.93 5.66
CA LYS A 44 -19.09 -17.92 4.61
C LYS A 44 -17.80 -17.65 3.86
N LEU A 45 -16.69 -17.53 4.56
CA LEU A 45 -15.38 -17.34 3.95
C LEU A 45 -15.00 -18.50 3.03
N ARG A 46 -15.32 -19.73 3.41
CA ARG A 46 -15.08 -20.91 2.57
C ARG A 46 -15.90 -20.91 1.27
N SER A 47 -17.04 -20.25 1.27
CA SER A 47 -17.96 -20.23 0.12
C SER A 47 -17.58 -19.19 -0.95
N ILE A 48 -16.71 -18.26 -0.64
CA ILE A 48 -16.32 -17.19 -1.57
C ILE A 48 -15.54 -17.79 -2.77
N ARG A 49 -15.99 -17.46 -3.98
CA ARG A 49 -15.37 -17.93 -5.22
C ARG A 49 -14.36 -16.96 -5.80
N ASN A 50 -14.67 -15.67 -5.84
CA ASN A 50 -13.80 -14.63 -6.36
C ASN A 50 -13.91 -13.39 -5.46
N ILE A 51 -12.84 -12.59 -5.41
CA ILE A 51 -12.81 -11.36 -4.65
C ILE A 51 -12.47 -10.21 -5.59
N HIS A 52 -13.25 -9.12 -5.50
CA HIS A 52 -13.01 -7.89 -6.25
C HIS A 52 -12.67 -6.79 -5.25
N LEU A 53 -11.44 -6.27 -5.31
CA LEU A 53 -11.01 -5.16 -4.46
C LEU A 53 -11.14 -3.88 -5.29
N VAL A 54 -12.01 -2.97 -4.88
CA VAL A 54 -12.38 -1.79 -5.66
C VAL A 54 -12.11 -0.53 -4.83
N ALA A 55 -11.36 0.39 -5.40
CA ALA A 55 -10.95 1.60 -4.70
C ALA A 55 -10.40 2.64 -5.68
N CYS A 56 -10.04 3.81 -5.15
CA CYS A 56 -9.42 4.90 -5.88
C CYS A 56 -8.05 5.24 -5.27
N GLY A 57 -7.08 5.59 -6.11
CA GLY A 57 -5.80 6.15 -5.68
C GLY A 57 -5.03 5.25 -4.71
N THR A 58 -4.59 5.82 -3.60
CA THR A 58 -3.83 5.11 -2.55
C THR A 58 -4.53 3.86 -2.05
N ALA A 59 -5.85 3.92 -1.86
CA ALA A 59 -6.63 2.76 -1.42
C ALA A 59 -6.61 1.64 -2.46
N MET A 60 -6.57 1.96 -3.74
CA MET A 60 -6.43 0.97 -4.81
C MET A 60 -5.06 0.30 -4.75
N HIS A 61 -4.00 1.05 -4.45
CA HIS A 61 -2.67 0.49 -4.25
C HIS A 61 -2.63 -0.45 -3.02
N ALA A 62 -3.36 -0.12 -1.96
CA ALA A 62 -3.53 -1.05 -0.83
C ALA A 62 -4.24 -2.33 -1.29
N GLY A 63 -5.25 -2.21 -2.12
CA GLY A 63 -5.95 -3.34 -2.73
C GLY A 63 -5.04 -4.26 -3.52
N MET A 64 -4.03 -3.70 -4.21
CA MET A 64 -3.04 -4.51 -4.94
C MET A 64 -2.20 -5.39 -4.02
N VAL A 65 -1.81 -4.88 -2.87
CA VAL A 65 -1.13 -5.68 -1.83
C VAL A 65 -2.09 -6.74 -1.29
N GLY A 66 -3.32 -6.37 -1.00
CA GLY A 66 -4.37 -7.29 -0.54
C GLY A 66 -4.63 -8.42 -1.52
N LYS A 67 -4.74 -8.13 -2.81
CA LYS A 67 -4.89 -9.14 -3.86
C LYS A 67 -3.77 -10.17 -3.80
N THR A 68 -2.53 -9.72 -3.76
CA THR A 68 -1.38 -10.62 -3.75
C THR A 68 -1.37 -11.50 -2.49
N ALA A 69 -1.66 -10.93 -1.33
CA ALA A 69 -1.75 -11.68 -0.07
C ALA A 69 -2.89 -12.72 -0.11
N ILE A 70 -4.06 -12.33 -0.57
CA ILE A 70 -5.23 -13.21 -0.68
C ILE A 70 -4.93 -14.38 -1.62
N GLU A 71 -4.45 -14.10 -2.82
CA GLU A 71 -4.17 -15.14 -3.80
C GLU A 71 -3.06 -16.08 -3.33
N ARG A 72 -2.00 -15.54 -2.76
CA ARG A 72 -0.87 -16.32 -2.28
C ARG A 72 -1.22 -17.21 -1.10
N LEU A 73 -1.96 -16.68 -0.13
CA LEU A 73 -2.27 -17.42 1.11
C LEU A 73 -3.55 -18.26 1.02
N ALA A 74 -4.61 -17.70 0.45
CA ALA A 74 -5.93 -18.31 0.45
C ALA A 74 -6.25 -19.05 -0.86
N ARG A 75 -5.50 -18.78 -1.93
CA ARG A 75 -5.71 -19.36 -3.27
C ARG A 75 -7.12 -19.09 -3.81
N VAL A 76 -7.66 -17.91 -3.51
CA VAL A 76 -8.90 -17.39 -4.06
C VAL A 76 -8.55 -16.36 -5.12
N PRO A 77 -9.09 -16.46 -6.35
CA PRO A 77 -8.84 -15.44 -7.37
C PRO A 77 -9.30 -14.06 -6.88
N ALA A 78 -8.45 -13.07 -7.02
CA ALA A 78 -8.74 -11.71 -6.61
C ALA A 78 -8.34 -10.74 -7.72
N GLU A 79 -9.21 -9.76 -7.99
CA GLU A 79 -8.99 -8.71 -8.97
C GLU A 79 -9.02 -7.35 -8.27
N VAL A 80 -8.16 -6.44 -8.71
CA VAL A 80 -8.16 -5.06 -8.24
C VAL A 80 -8.68 -4.17 -9.34
N ASP A 81 -9.58 -3.27 -8.99
CA ASP A 81 -10.22 -2.39 -9.94
C ASP A 81 -10.21 -0.95 -9.47
N ILE A 82 -10.04 -0.03 -10.42
CA ILE A 82 -10.27 1.39 -10.19
C ILE A 82 -11.79 1.61 -10.12
N ALA A 83 -12.29 2.23 -9.07
CA ALA A 83 -13.73 2.36 -8.85
C ALA A 83 -14.45 3.10 -9.99
N SER A 84 -13.82 4.12 -10.57
CA SER A 84 -14.38 4.88 -11.70
C SER A 84 -14.54 4.02 -12.96
N GLU A 85 -13.67 3.04 -13.19
CA GLU A 85 -13.80 2.07 -14.28
C GLU A 85 -14.80 0.98 -13.94
N PHE A 86 -14.72 0.43 -12.73
CA PHE A 86 -15.60 -0.65 -12.28
C PHE A 86 -17.09 -0.28 -12.43
N ARG A 87 -17.46 0.95 -12.03
CA ARG A 87 -18.86 1.38 -12.04
C ARG A 87 -19.49 1.44 -13.45
N TYR A 88 -18.69 1.58 -14.51
CA TYR A 88 -19.18 1.78 -15.88
C TYR A 88 -18.86 0.66 -16.86
N ARG A 89 -17.93 -0.26 -16.53
CA ARG A 89 -17.51 -1.29 -17.48
C ARG A 89 -18.38 -2.55 -17.50
N ASP A 90 -19.46 -2.59 -16.71
CA ASP A 90 -20.30 -3.76 -16.56
C ASP A 90 -19.53 -4.99 -16.09
N PRO A 91 -18.96 -4.96 -14.86
CA PRO A 91 -18.10 -6.03 -14.36
C PRO A 91 -18.86 -7.36 -14.25
N ILE A 92 -18.13 -8.45 -14.45
CA ILE A 92 -18.68 -9.79 -14.28
C ILE A 92 -18.69 -10.13 -12.80
N LEU A 93 -19.87 -10.20 -12.22
CA LEU A 93 -20.08 -10.45 -10.79
C LEU A 93 -21.03 -11.63 -10.61
N ASP A 94 -20.70 -12.48 -9.64
CA ASP A 94 -21.51 -13.64 -9.26
C ASP A 94 -21.92 -13.47 -7.78
N PRO A 95 -23.14 -13.92 -7.37
CA PRO A 95 -23.54 -13.84 -5.96
C PRO A 95 -22.62 -14.54 -4.97
N ASP A 96 -21.81 -15.51 -5.43
CA ASP A 96 -20.80 -16.19 -4.62
C ASP A 96 -19.47 -15.42 -4.55
N ASP A 97 -19.37 -14.28 -5.19
CA ASP A 97 -18.23 -13.37 -5.06
C ASP A 97 -18.31 -12.51 -3.80
N LEU A 98 -17.21 -11.88 -3.45
CA LEU A 98 -17.15 -10.83 -2.44
C LEU A 98 -16.52 -9.59 -3.08
N VAL A 99 -17.15 -8.45 -2.93
CA VAL A 99 -16.57 -7.16 -3.30
C VAL A 99 -16.03 -6.51 -2.03
N ILE A 100 -14.75 -6.15 -2.04
CA ILE A 100 -14.10 -5.40 -0.95
C ILE A 100 -13.92 -3.97 -1.41
N ILE A 101 -14.55 -3.05 -0.71
CA ILE A 101 -14.49 -1.61 -0.96
C ILE A 101 -13.53 -0.99 0.05
N ILE A 102 -12.54 -0.25 -0.42
CA ILE A 102 -11.53 0.37 0.45
C ILE A 102 -11.60 1.88 0.29
N SER A 103 -11.81 2.59 1.40
CA SER A 103 -11.91 4.05 1.38
C SER A 103 -11.56 4.61 2.76
N GLN A 104 -10.65 5.59 2.82
CA GLN A 104 -10.32 6.25 4.09
C GLN A 104 -11.53 7.03 4.61
N SER A 105 -12.13 7.87 3.79
CA SER A 105 -13.25 8.74 4.18
C SER A 105 -14.59 8.00 4.27
N GLY A 106 -14.75 6.94 3.48
CA GLY A 106 -16.03 6.28 3.29
C GLY A 106 -17.06 7.12 2.53
N GLU A 107 -16.62 8.21 1.87
CA GLU A 107 -17.47 9.15 1.13
C GLU A 107 -17.05 9.32 -0.32
N THR A 108 -16.08 8.56 -0.81
CA THR A 108 -15.61 8.64 -2.19
C THR A 108 -16.73 8.27 -3.15
N SER A 109 -17.08 9.17 -4.05
CA SER A 109 -18.23 9.04 -4.96
C SER A 109 -18.18 7.78 -5.83
N ASP A 110 -17.08 7.59 -6.53
CA ASP A 110 -16.93 6.42 -7.42
C ASP A 110 -16.97 5.10 -6.64
N THR A 111 -16.36 5.07 -5.47
CA THR A 111 -16.31 3.87 -4.62
C THR A 111 -17.69 3.53 -4.05
N LEU A 112 -18.46 4.53 -3.66
CA LEU A 112 -19.85 4.34 -3.22
C LEU A 112 -20.73 3.82 -4.36
N ALA A 113 -20.54 4.34 -5.57
CA ALA A 113 -21.26 3.85 -6.75
C ALA A 113 -20.90 2.40 -7.08
N ALA A 114 -19.64 2.01 -6.95
CA ALA A 114 -19.20 0.63 -7.13
C ALA A 114 -19.86 -0.31 -6.10
N LEU A 115 -19.95 0.12 -4.84
CA LEU A 115 -20.65 -0.62 -3.80
C LEU A 115 -22.12 -0.84 -4.17
N ARG A 116 -22.81 0.21 -4.58
CA ARG A 116 -24.23 0.14 -4.97
C ARG A 116 -24.44 -0.79 -6.15
N LEU A 117 -23.53 -0.76 -7.13
CA LEU A 117 -23.58 -1.68 -8.26
C LEU A 117 -23.48 -3.14 -7.81
N ALA A 118 -22.52 -3.46 -6.96
CA ALA A 118 -22.34 -4.82 -6.44
C ALA A 118 -23.60 -5.29 -5.71
N LYS A 119 -24.14 -4.46 -4.83
CA LYS A 119 -25.37 -4.80 -4.10
C LYS A 119 -26.58 -4.98 -5.01
N SER A 120 -26.71 -4.18 -6.07
CA SER A 120 -27.79 -4.32 -7.05
C SER A 120 -27.77 -5.65 -7.78
N ARG A 121 -26.61 -6.32 -7.81
CA ARG A 121 -26.44 -7.63 -8.42
C ARG A 121 -26.40 -8.78 -7.42
N GLY A 122 -26.75 -8.50 -6.15
CA GLY A 122 -26.82 -9.53 -5.11
C GLY A 122 -25.44 -10.00 -4.62
N VAL A 123 -24.38 -9.22 -4.84
CA VAL A 123 -23.03 -9.56 -4.40
C VAL A 123 -22.75 -8.90 -3.06
N PRO A 124 -22.35 -9.67 -2.02
CA PRO A 124 -22.04 -9.09 -0.71
C PRO A 124 -20.82 -8.18 -0.78
N VAL A 125 -20.87 -7.11 0.02
CA VAL A 125 -19.82 -6.08 0.08
C VAL A 125 -19.24 -5.99 1.47
N LEU A 126 -17.92 -6.09 1.56
CA LEU A 126 -17.12 -5.79 2.75
C LEU A 126 -16.47 -4.42 2.55
N ALA A 127 -16.72 -3.49 3.46
CA ALA A 127 -16.07 -2.18 3.44
C ALA A 127 -14.91 -2.14 4.43
N VAL A 128 -13.79 -1.58 3.99
CA VAL A 128 -12.62 -1.24 4.80
C VAL A 128 -12.55 0.28 4.85
N VAL A 129 -12.95 0.88 5.95
CA VAL A 129 -13.12 2.34 6.08
C VAL A 129 -12.60 2.83 7.42
N ASN A 130 -12.16 4.09 7.45
CA ASN A 130 -11.63 4.73 8.67
C ASN A 130 -12.69 5.58 9.40
N VAL A 131 -13.67 6.11 8.67
CA VAL A 131 -14.68 7.01 9.26
C VAL A 131 -15.92 6.22 9.65
N VAL A 132 -16.20 6.19 10.96
CA VAL A 132 -17.35 5.51 11.51
C VAL A 132 -18.64 6.20 11.04
N GLY A 133 -19.63 5.40 10.61
CA GLY A 133 -20.92 5.93 10.18
C GLY A 133 -20.91 6.60 8.81
N SER A 134 -19.81 6.48 8.06
CA SER A 134 -19.74 7.02 6.70
C SER A 134 -20.77 6.37 5.77
N SER A 135 -21.00 7.00 4.62
CA SER A 135 -21.99 6.49 3.64
C SER A 135 -21.67 5.08 3.19
N ILE A 136 -20.40 4.79 2.92
CA ILE A 136 -19.95 3.44 2.53
C ILE A 136 -20.16 2.45 3.68
N ALA A 137 -19.79 2.82 4.92
CA ALA A 137 -19.96 1.96 6.08
C ALA A 137 -21.44 1.60 6.31
N ARG A 138 -22.35 2.56 6.13
CA ARG A 138 -23.78 2.33 6.31
C ARG A 138 -24.40 1.45 5.23
N ALA A 139 -23.84 1.49 4.02
CA ALA A 139 -24.39 0.77 2.87
C ALA A 139 -23.82 -0.64 2.70
N ALA A 140 -22.67 -0.95 3.26
CA ALA A 140 -22.00 -2.24 3.12
C ALA A 140 -22.68 -3.35 3.94
N ASP A 141 -22.52 -4.59 3.51
CA ASP A 141 -23.01 -5.76 4.25
C ASP A 141 -22.14 -6.07 5.46
N TYR A 142 -20.83 -5.88 5.33
CA TYR A 142 -19.83 -6.08 6.37
C TYR A 142 -18.91 -4.88 6.44
N VAL A 143 -18.42 -4.54 7.62
CA VAL A 143 -17.52 -3.41 7.81
C VAL A 143 -16.33 -3.82 8.68
N LEU A 144 -15.13 -3.54 8.17
CA LEU A 144 -13.91 -3.55 8.94
C LEU A 144 -13.43 -2.11 9.07
N TYR A 145 -13.64 -1.51 10.24
CA TYR A 145 -13.10 -0.18 10.51
C TYR A 145 -11.59 -0.25 10.74
N THR A 146 -10.86 0.66 10.12
CA THR A 146 -9.49 0.95 10.47
C THR A 146 -9.49 2.01 11.57
N TYR A 147 -8.44 2.03 12.38
CA TYR A 147 -8.34 2.95 13.53
C TYR A 147 -7.10 3.83 13.41
N ALA A 148 -7.02 4.55 12.30
CA ALA A 148 -5.95 5.53 12.08
C ALA A 148 -6.18 6.84 12.83
N GLY A 149 -7.39 7.07 13.31
CA GLY A 149 -7.80 8.39 13.77
C GLY A 149 -7.96 9.37 12.60
N PRO A 150 -8.17 10.67 12.88
CA PRO A 150 -8.29 11.66 11.81
C PRO A 150 -7.01 11.78 11.02
N GLU A 151 -7.11 11.72 9.69
CA GLU A 151 -6.00 12.00 8.77
C GLU A 151 -6.28 13.34 8.09
N ILE A 152 -5.50 14.35 8.45
CA ILE A 152 -5.72 15.75 8.05
C ILE A 152 -4.98 16.09 6.76
N ALA A 153 -3.73 15.62 6.60
CA ALA A 153 -2.98 15.84 5.37
C ALA A 153 -3.74 15.23 4.19
N VAL A 154 -3.74 15.94 3.07
CA VAL A 154 -4.45 15.48 1.86
C VAL A 154 -3.87 14.17 1.36
N ALA A 155 -2.54 14.07 1.27
CA ALA A 155 -1.87 12.83 0.90
C ALA A 155 -2.02 11.80 2.03
N SER A 156 -2.56 10.64 1.69
CA SER A 156 -2.81 9.57 2.66
C SER A 156 -1.51 8.83 3.02
N THR A 157 -1.27 8.63 4.31
CA THR A 157 -0.12 7.88 4.83
C THR A 157 -0.53 6.82 5.83
N LYS A 158 -0.91 7.20 7.05
CA LYS A 158 -1.33 6.24 8.08
C LYS A 158 -2.59 5.47 7.71
N ALA A 159 -3.49 6.08 6.95
CA ALA A 159 -4.69 5.39 6.48
C ALA A 159 -4.32 4.23 5.52
N TYR A 160 -3.36 4.44 4.62
CA TYR A 160 -2.82 3.37 3.78
C TYR A 160 -2.22 2.24 4.62
N MET A 161 -1.41 2.58 5.60
CA MET A 161 -0.78 1.60 6.50
C MET A 161 -1.81 0.68 7.15
N VAL A 162 -2.87 1.25 7.71
CA VAL A 162 -3.89 0.45 8.40
C VAL A 162 -4.83 -0.28 7.43
N GLN A 163 -4.98 0.22 6.21
CA GLN A 163 -5.65 -0.53 5.15
C GLN A 163 -4.87 -1.82 4.83
N LEU A 164 -3.54 -1.73 4.70
CA LEU A 164 -2.69 -2.91 4.52
C LEU A 164 -2.88 -3.89 5.67
N CYS A 165 -2.79 -3.43 6.91
CA CYS A 165 -2.94 -4.29 8.08
C CYS A 165 -4.30 -5.01 8.10
N THR A 166 -5.36 -4.30 7.77
CA THR A 166 -6.71 -4.86 7.74
C THR A 166 -6.86 -5.92 6.65
N LEU A 167 -6.29 -5.65 5.47
CA LEU A 167 -6.31 -6.62 4.37
C LEU A 167 -5.47 -7.86 4.69
N TYR A 168 -4.35 -7.71 5.39
CA TYR A 168 -3.57 -8.85 5.86
C TYR A 168 -4.37 -9.71 6.86
N LEU A 169 -5.03 -9.09 7.83
CA LEU A 169 -5.89 -9.81 8.78
C LEU A 169 -6.99 -10.60 8.05
N PHE A 170 -7.62 -9.97 7.09
CA PHE A 170 -8.64 -10.62 6.26
C PHE A 170 -8.04 -11.81 5.50
N ALA A 171 -6.91 -11.63 4.85
CA ALA A 171 -6.23 -12.69 4.11
C ALA A 171 -5.84 -13.87 5.00
N PHE A 172 -5.34 -13.59 6.22
CA PHE A 172 -4.98 -14.63 7.18
C PHE A 172 -6.20 -15.44 7.61
N ARG A 173 -7.28 -14.76 7.97
CA ARG A 173 -8.50 -15.45 8.40
C ARG A 173 -9.14 -16.24 7.27
N LEU A 174 -9.19 -15.67 6.07
CA LEU A 174 -9.69 -16.33 4.88
C LEU A 174 -8.90 -17.61 4.57
N ALA A 175 -7.58 -17.51 4.58
CA ALA A 175 -6.70 -18.64 4.29
C ALA A 175 -6.84 -19.75 5.34
N TYR A 176 -6.91 -19.38 6.62
CA TYR A 176 -7.15 -20.32 7.70
C TYR A 176 -8.52 -21.01 7.56
N ALA A 177 -9.58 -20.24 7.35
CA ALA A 177 -10.94 -20.77 7.19
C ALA A 177 -11.04 -21.75 6.03
N ARG A 178 -10.28 -21.52 4.96
CA ARG A 178 -10.26 -22.37 3.77
C ARG A 178 -9.28 -23.53 3.88
N GLY A 179 -8.63 -23.73 5.00
CA GLY A 179 -7.66 -24.81 5.21
C GLY A 179 -6.35 -24.65 4.45
N ARG A 180 -6.04 -23.45 3.98
CA ARG A 180 -4.80 -23.15 3.23
C ARG A 180 -3.64 -22.75 4.14
N LEU A 181 -3.92 -22.31 5.35
CA LEU A 181 -2.94 -22.05 6.40
C LEU A 181 -3.27 -22.92 7.61
N SER A 182 -2.24 -23.53 8.19
CA SER A 182 -2.38 -24.18 9.49
C SER A 182 -2.63 -23.16 10.59
N GLU A 183 -3.14 -23.60 11.72
CA GLU A 183 -3.29 -22.75 12.91
C GLU A 183 -1.94 -22.17 13.33
N ALA A 184 -0.89 -23.00 13.38
CA ALA A 184 0.45 -22.57 13.78
C ALA A 184 1.00 -21.46 12.86
N GLU A 185 0.88 -21.61 11.55
CA GLU A 185 1.35 -20.61 10.58
C GLU A 185 0.50 -19.33 10.65
N THR A 186 -0.80 -19.47 10.84
CA THR A 186 -1.69 -18.31 11.01
C THR A 186 -1.32 -17.53 12.28
N ARG A 187 -1.02 -18.22 13.37
CA ARG A 187 -0.54 -17.58 14.63
C ARG A 187 0.78 -16.87 14.41
N ARG A 188 1.69 -17.49 13.70
CA ARG A 188 3.01 -16.90 13.43
C ARG A 188 2.87 -15.61 12.63
N LEU A 189 2.10 -15.63 11.54
CA LEU A 189 1.87 -14.45 10.70
C LEU A 189 1.13 -13.34 11.48
N THR A 190 0.17 -13.71 12.29
CA THR A 190 -0.57 -12.74 13.12
C THR A 190 0.35 -12.06 14.14
N ALA A 191 1.25 -12.83 14.77
CA ALA A 191 2.26 -12.29 15.69
C ALA A 191 3.22 -11.34 14.96
N GLU A 192 3.65 -11.69 13.74
CA GLU A 192 4.50 -10.82 12.93
C GLU A 192 3.78 -9.53 12.53
N LEU A 193 2.49 -9.60 12.22
CA LEU A 193 1.69 -8.40 11.94
C LEU A 193 1.56 -7.50 13.17
N LEU A 194 1.33 -8.09 14.35
CA LEU A 194 1.28 -7.34 15.62
C LEU A 194 2.59 -6.61 15.91
N ARG A 195 3.70 -7.18 15.47
CA ARG A 195 5.06 -6.63 15.67
C ARG A 195 5.40 -5.52 14.67
N ALA A 196 4.55 -5.26 13.68
CA ALA A 196 4.86 -4.31 12.60
C ALA A 196 5.23 -2.91 13.11
N GLY A 197 4.56 -2.42 14.16
CA GLY A 197 4.88 -1.12 14.75
C GLY A 197 6.32 -1.03 15.26
N GLU A 198 6.82 -2.10 15.87
CA GLU A 198 8.21 -2.19 16.32
C GLU A 198 9.18 -2.24 15.13
N VAL A 199 8.82 -2.98 14.09
CA VAL A 199 9.65 -3.13 12.88
C VAL A 199 9.85 -1.81 12.16
N ILE A 200 8.82 -0.97 12.07
CA ILE A 200 8.91 0.31 11.37
C ILE A 200 9.54 1.41 12.20
N GLN A 201 9.61 1.27 13.52
CA GLN A 201 10.12 2.31 14.42
C GLN A 201 11.52 2.80 14.04
N PRO A 202 12.51 1.94 13.72
CA PRO A 202 13.82 2.42 13.30
C PRO A 202 13.80 3.28 12.05
N ARG A 203 12.86 3.05 11.12
CA ARG A 203 12.70 3.88 9.92
C ARG A 203 12.22 5.29 10.26
N LEU A 204 11.44 5.43 11.31
CA LEU A 204 10.95 6.71 11.81
C LEU A 204 11.97 7.42 12.69
N ALA A 205 12.74 6.66 13.49
CA ALA A 205 13.73 7.22 14.41
C ALA A 205 14.95 7.80 13.69
N ASP A 206 15.36 7.22 12.55
CA ASP A 206 16.50 7.67 11.77
C ASP A 206 16.10 7.90 10.31
N CYS A 207 15.95 9.16 9.95
CA CYS A 207 15.56 9.60 8.60
C CYS A 207 16.72 10.28 7.84
N GLU A 208 17.94 10.29 8.40
CA GLU A 208 19.04 11.08 7.85
C GLU A 208 19.44 10.66 6.42
N GLN A 209 19.48 9.37 6.14
CA GLN A 209 19.75 8.87 4.80
C GLN A 209 18.68 9.33 3.80
N ILE A 210 17.42 9.26 4.18
CA ILE A 210 16.30 9.67 3.32
C ILE A 210 16.32 11.17 3.06
N LYS A 211 16.59 11.98 4.09
CA LYS A 211 16.79 13.43 3.93
C LYS A 211 17.93 13.74 2.97
N TYR A 212 19.05 13.05 3.11
CA TYR A 212 20.21 13.21 2.23
C TYR A 212 19.82 12.89 0.78
N LEU A 213 19.16 11.79 0.54
CA LEU A 213 18.71 11.40 -0.81
C LEU A 213 17.77 12.46 -1.39
N ALA A 214 16.81 12.95 -0.62
CA ALA A 214 15.93 14.02 -1.07
C ALA A 214 16.72 15.27 -1.48
N SER A 215 17.75 15.63 -0.70
CA SER A 215 18.60 16.79 -1.01
C SER A 215 19.40 16.60 -2.31
N ARG A 216 19.79 15.37 -2.61
CA ARG A 216 20.54 15.06 -3.85
C ARG A 216 19.67 15.17 -5.10
N PHE A 217 18.37 14.92 -4.98
CA PHE A 217 17.46 14.87 -6.13
C PHE A 217 16.41 15.99 -6.12
N VAL A 218 16.59 17.01 -5.30
CA VAL A 218 15.60 18.10 -5.13
C VAL A 218 15.23 18.80 -6.43
N ASN A 219 16.15 18.87 -7.37
CA ASN A 219 15.97 19.58 -8.65
C ASN A 219 15.52 18.68 -9.80
N THR A 220 15.30 17.40 -9.54
CA THR A 220 14.86 16.50 -10.62
C THR A 220 13.48 16.88 -11.14
N GLN A 221 13.28 16.75 -12.45
CA GLN A 221 11.98 16.99 -13.09
C GLN A 221 11.17 15.71 -13.21
N SER A 222 11.82 14.56 -13.22
CA SER A 222 11.17 13.26 -13.33
C SER A 222 11.87 12.22 -12.47
N CYS A 223 11.13 11.18 -12.12
CA CYS A 223 11.60 10.08 -11.28
C CYS A 223 10.87 8.80 -11.66
N PHE A 224 11.56 7.68 -11.64
CA PHE A 224 10.95 6.38 -11.95
C PHE A 224 11.05 5.46 -10.75
N PHE A 225 9.98 4.69 -10.54
CA PHE A 225 9.92 3.63 -9.53
C PHE A 225 9.74 2.30 -10.24
N ILE A 226 10.51 1.30 -9.84
CA ILE A 226 10.41 -0.04 -10.42
C ILE A 226 10.41 -1.09 -9.32
N GLY A 227 9.70 -2.20 -9.57
CA GLY A 227 9.65 -3.34 -8.66
C GLY A 227 8.89 -4.50 -9.26
N ARG A 228 8.92 -5.64 -8.57
CA ARG A 228 8.20 -6.86 -8.94
C ARG A 228 7.37 -7.36 -7.77
N GLY A 229 6.21 -7.91 -8.06
CA GLY A 229 5.32 -8.42 -7.02
C GLY A 229 4.84 -7.31 -6.09
N PHE A 230 4.97 -7.50 -4.79
CA PHE A 230 4.62 -6.47 -3.81
C PHE A 230 5.36 -5.15 -4.06
N ASP A 231 6.61 -5.23 -4.49
CA ASP A 231 7.43 -4.04 -4.73
C ASP A 231 6.88 -3.21 -5.91
N TYR A 232 6.19 -3.82 -6.86
CA TYR A 232 5.50 -3.07 -7.90
C TYR A 232 4.33 -2.26 -7.33
N ALA A 233 3.52 -2.86 -6.47
CA ALA A 233 2.42 -2.15 -5.81
C ALA A 233 2.94 -0.98 -4.96
N LEU A 234 4.04 -1.19 -4.25
CA LEU A 234 4.70 -0.14 -3.45
C LEU A 234 5.34 0.93 -4.33
N SER A 235 5.84 0.57 -5.50
CA SER A 235 6.35 1.52 -6.51
C SER A 235 5.25 2.49 -6.94
N LEU A 236 4.05 1.98 -7.21
CA LEU A 236 2.90 2.82 -7.56
C LEU A 236 2.54 3.78 -6.44
N GLU A 237 2.52 3.32 -5.19
CA GLU A 237 2.21 4.19 -4.05
C GLU A 237 3.30 5.21 -3.77
N GLY A 238 4.57 4.81 -3.81
CA GLY A 238 5.70 5.73 -3.67
C GLY A 238 5.70 6.83 -4.74
N SER A 239 5.43 6.45 -5.98
CA SER A 239 5.30 7.39 -7.09
C SER A 239 4.14 8.36 -6.88
N LEU A 240 2.98 7.87 -6.45
CA LEU A 240 1.81 8.70 -6.19
C LEU A 240 2.10 9.74 -5.11
N LYS A 241 2.70 9.33 -3.99
CA LYS A 241 3.06 10.26 -2.91
C LYS A 241 4.01 11.36 -3.39
N LEU A 242 5.02 10.97 -4.16
CA LEU A 242 5.98 11.94 -4.68
C LEU A 242 5.33 12.98 -5.59
N LYS A 243 4.52 12.56 -6.55
CA LYS A 243 3.87 13.49 -7.48
C LYS A 243 2.79 14.35 -6.82
N GLU A 244 2.04 13.81 -5.85
CA GLU A 244 0.98 14.56 -5.17
C GLU A 244 1.51 15.80 -4.44
N ILE A 245 2.64 15.68 -3.76
CA ILE A 245 3.11 16.71 -2.83
C ILE A 245 4.33 17.46 -3.30
N SER A 246 5.17 16.88 -4.16
CA SER A 246 6.39 17.53 -4.67
C SER A 246 6.24 18.04 -6.10
N TYR A 247 5.21 17.58 -6.82
CA TYR A 247 4.95 17.90 -8.22
C TYR A 247 6.03 17.40 -9.18
N VAL A 248 6.91 16.51 -8.73
CA VAL A 248 7.83 15.80 -9.61
C VAL A 248 7.04 14.84 -10.47
N HIS A 249 7.24 14.88 -11.78
CA HIS A 249 6.64 13.91 -12.69
C HIS A 249 7.25 12.54 -12.40
N SER A 250 6.42 11.60 -12.01
CA SER A 250 6.87 10.28 -11.57
C SER A 250 5.99 9.20 -12.15
N ASP A 251 6.62 8.11 -12.56
CA ASP A 251 5.95 6.91 -13.05
C ASP A 251 6.50 5.68 -12.34
N ALA A 252 5.63 4.69 -12.19
CA ALA A 252 5.99 3.39 -11.63
C ALA A 252 5.73 2.29 -12.65
N TYR A 253 6.67 1.37 -12.76
CA TYR A 253 6.58 0.27 -13.72
C TYR A 253 6.89 -1.07 -13.03
N ALA A 254 6.21 -2.12 -13.47
CA ALA A 254 6.69 -3.47 -13.24
C ALA A 254 8.09 -3.56 -13.88
N ALA A 255 9.09 -3.93 -13.09
CA ALA A 255 10.49 -3.77 -13.51
C ALA A 255 10.82 -4.45 -14.84
N GLY A 256 10.25 -5.63 -15.08
CA GLY A 256 10.45 -6.36 -16.34
C GLY A 256 9.80 -5.69 -17.55
N GLU A 257 8.81 -4.82 -17.33
CA GLU A 257 8.08 -4.14 -18.40
C GLU A 257 8.86 -2.97 -19.01
N LEU A 258 9.91 -2.50 -18.35
CA LEU A 258 10.74 -1.41 -18.86
C LEU A 258 11.26 -1.67 -20.27
N LYS A 259 11.68 -2.90 -20.56
CA LYS A 259 12.24 -3.30 -21.86
C LYS A 259 11.26 -3.14 -23.02
N HIS A 260 9.97 -3.10 -22.72
CA HIS A 260 8.92 -3.08 -23.72
C HIS A 260 8.49 -1.66 -24.10
N GLY A 261 9.41 -0.70 -24.00
CA GLY A 261 9.24 0.66 -24.50
C GLY A 261 9.67 1.76 -23.54
N THR A 262 9.21 1.69 -22.29
CA THR A 262 9.37 2.81 -21.34
C THR A 262 10.82 3.07 -20.92
N ILE A 263 11.72 2.13 -21.09
CA ILE A 263 13.15 2.34 -20.83
C ILE A 263 13.74 3.44 -21.72
N SER A 264 13.10 3.77 -22.85
CA SER A 264 13.51 4.88 -23.71
C SER A 264 13.46 6.24 -22.99
N LEU A 265 12.74 6.35 -21.88
CA LEU A 265 12.65 7.58 -21.09
C LEU A 265 13.84 7.77 -20.13
N ILE A 266 14.67 6.76 -19.97
CA ILE A 266 15.84 6.84 -19.09
C ILE A 266 16.90 7.70 -19.74
N THR A 267 17.23 8.80 -19.09
CA THR A 267 18.25 9.76 -19.49
C THR A 267 19.33 9.88 -18.44
N ASP A 268 20.44 10.51 -18.80
CA ASP A 268 21.58 10.68 -17.89
C ASP A 268 21.16 11.47 -16.63
N GLY A 269 21.47 10.91 -15.47
CA GLY A 269 21.19 11.52 -14.17
C GLY A 269 19.78 11.38 -13.64
N VAL A 270 18.83 10.80 -14.40
CA VAL A 270 17.45 10.63 -13.90
C VAL A 270 17.43 9.61 -12.75
N PRO A 271 16.77 9.94 -11.63
CA PRO A 271 16.65 8.98 -10.54
C PRO A 271 15.69 7.84 -10.87
N VAL A 272 16.14 6.63 -10.60
CA VAL A 272 15.34 5.41 -10.62
C VAL A 272 15.35 4.81 -9.23
N ILE A 273 14.20 4.74 -8.60
CA ILE A 273 14.02 4.09 -7.31
C ILE A 273 13.61 2.65 -7.56
N ALA A 274 14.54 1.73 -7.30
CA ALA A 274 14.34 0.30 -7.48
C ALA A 274 14.03 -0.35 -6.13
N LEU A 275 12.91 -1.04 -6.04
CA LEU A 275 12.47 -1.74 -4.84
C LEU A 275 12.73 -3.23 -5.01
N ALA A 276 13.56 -3.81 -4.15
CA ALA A 276 14.01 -5.20 -4.26
C ALA A 276 14.01 -5.88 -2.88
N THR A 277 12.80 -6.07 -2.31
CA THR A 277 12.61 -6.69 -1.00
C THR A 277 12.14 -8.15 -1.09
N GLN A 278 11.79 -8.64 -2.28
CA GLN A 278 11.24 -9.97 -2.48
C GLN A 278 12.32 -10.91 -3.02
N LYS A 279 12.77 -11.86 -2.20
CA LYS A 279 13.93 -12.71 -2.50
C LYS A 279 13.78 -13.52 -3.77
N GLN A 280 12.58 -14.04 -4.01
CA GLN A 280 12.33 -14.88 -5.18
C GLN A 280 12.61 -14.17 -6.50
N VAL A 281 12.39 -12.86 -6.56
CA VAL A 281 12.57 -12.05 -7.78
C VAL A 281 13.69 -11.02 -7.63
N TYR A 282 14.47 -11.10 -6.56
CA TYR A 282 15.54 -10.14 -6.26
C TYR A 282 16.52 -9.98 -7.41
N GLU A 283 17.07 -11.10 -7.91
CA GLU A 283 18.06 -11.05 -9.00
C GLU A 283 17.49 -10.43 -10.28
N LYS A 284 16.21 -10.69 -10.55
CA LYS A 284 15.54 -10.12 -11.72
C LYS A 284 15.37 -8.61 -11.59
N THR A 285 14.99 -8.13 -10.41
CA THR A 285 14.88 -6.70 -10.14
C THR A 285 16.25 -6.01 -10.21
N ILE A 286 17.27 -6.62 -9.64
CA ILE A 286 18.66 -6.13 -9.73
C ILE A 286 19.11 -6.02 -11.18
N SER A 287 18.82 -7.00 -12.01
CA SER A 287 19.12 -6.96 -13.45
C SER A 287 18.44 -5.78 -14.14
N ASN A 288 17.17 -5.53 -13.82
CA ASN A 288 16.41 -4.39 -14.36
C ASN A 288 17.00 -3.04 -13.89
N ALA A 289 17.37 -2.94 -12.63
CA ALA A 289 18.03 -1.74 -12.10
C ALA A 289 19.36 -1.46 -12.84
N LYS A 290 20.13 -2.52 -13.07
CA LYS A 290 21.39 -2.43 -13.81
C LYS A 290 21.19 -1.93 -15.25
N GLU A 291 20.12 -2.38 -15.90
CA GLU A 291 19.76 -1.92 -17.24
C GLU A 291 19.51 -0.41 -17.27
N THR A 292 18.79 0.13 -16.26
CA THR A 292 18.56 1.58 -16.17
C THR A 292 19.85 2.34 -15.91
N LYS A 293 20.71 1.81 -15.03
CA LYS A 293 22.00 2.42 -14.72
C LYS A 293 22.90 2.47 -15.94
N SER A 294 22.92 1.45 -16.77
CA SER A 294 23.72 1.42 -18.00
C SER A 294 23.31 2.48 -19.02
N ARG A 295 22.11 3.06 -18.85
CA ARG A 295 21.59 4.14 -19.69
C ARG A 295 21.71 5.52 -19.03
N GLY A 296 22.45 5.60 -17.93
CA GLY A 296 22.75 6.87 -17.26
C GLY A 296 21.89 7.19 -16.04
N ALA A 297 20.98 6.32 -15.66
CA ALA A 297 20.16 6.54 -14.46
C ALA A 297 21.01 6.58 -13.18
N ARG A 298 20.56 7.38 -12.21
CA ARG A 298 21.04 7.32 -10.84
C ARG A 298 20.11 6.41 -10.06
N VAL A 299 20.61 5.24 -9.67
CA VAL A 299 19.78 4.20 -9.05
C VAL A 299 19.84 4.32 -7.53
N ILE A 300 18.66 4.44 -6.91
CA ILE A 300 18.44 4.34 -5.47
C ILE A 300 17.79 2.98 -5.24
N LEU A 301 18.50 2.06 -4.62
CA LEU A 301 18.02 0.70 -4.37
C LEU A 301 17.54 0.57 -2.94
N PHE A 302 16.29 0.16 -2.76
CA PHE A 302 15.72 -0.23 -1.47
C PHE A 302 15.73 -1.75 -1.38
N THR A 303 16.41 -2.30 -0.40
CA THR A 303 16.51 -3.74 -0.21
C THR A 303 16.66 -4.08 1.28
N THR A 304 16.86 -5.35 1.60
CA THR A 304 17.01 -5.80 2.98
C THR A 304 18.49 -5.91 3.38
N LYS A 305 18.76 -5.96 4.69
CA LYS A 305 20.11 -6.02 5.24
C LYS A 305 20.85 -7.32 4.92
N ASP A 306 20.12 -8.39 4.66
CA ASP A 306 20.66 -9.75 4.51
C ASP A 306 21.07 -10.10 3.09
N VAL A 307 20.89 -9.20 2.12
CA VAL A 307 21.26 -9.46 0.74
C VAL A 307 22.55 -8.73 0.33
N VAL A 308 23.30 -9.36 -0.57
CA VAL A 308 24.49 -8.76 -1.17
C VAL A 308 24.05 -7.99 -2.41
N VAL A 309 24.39 -6.70 -2.47
CA VAL A 309 24.16 -5.87 -3.66
C VAL A 309 25.42 -5.92 -4.53
N PRO A 310 25.33 -6.39 -5.78
CA PRO A 310 26.48 -6.40 -6.66
C PRO A 310 27.02 -4.98 -6.89
N GLU A 311 28.33 -4.85 -7.03
CA GLU A 311 28.96 -3.58 -7.37
C GLU A 311 28.45 -3.06 -8.71
N GLY A 312 28.28 -1.75 -8.83
CA GLY A 312 27.86 -1.09 -10.07
C GLY A 312 26.37 -1.16 -10.39
N VAL A 313 25.54 -1.68 -9.50
CA VAL A 313 24.07 -1.72 -9.70
C VAL A 313 23.38 -0.46 -9.20
N ALA A 314 23.82 0.08 -8.07
CA ALA A 314 23.17 1.21 -7.43
C ALA A 314 24.16 2.30 -7.04
N ASP A 315 23.71 3.55 -7.13
CA ASP A 315 24.45 4.70 -6.60
C ASP A 315 24.23 4.87 -5.11
N TYR A 316 23.04 4.50 -4.63
CA TYR A 316 22.67 4.54 -3.21
C TYR A 316 21.89 3.30 -2.86
N VAL A 317 22.13 2.77 -1.66
CA VAL A 317 21.43 1.60 -1.14
C VAL A 317 20.78 1.95 0.20
N VAL A 318 19.48 1.79 0.28
CA VAL A 318 18.70 1.93 1.51
C VAL A 318 18.35 0.52 1.99
N ARG A 319 18.82 0.17 3.19
CA ARG A 319 18.62 -1.18 3.72
C ARG A 319 17.53 -1.19 4.78
N LEU A 320 16.58 -2.09 4.60
CA LEU A 320 15.51 -2.35 5.55
C LEU A 320 15.91 -3.48 6.48
N ASP A 321 15.32 -3.47 7.68
CA ASP A 321 15.54 -4.54 8.65
C ASP A 321 14.87 -5.84 8.20
N ASP A 322 15.36 -6.96 8.74
CA ASP A 322 14.79 -8.27 8.46
C ASP A 322 13.33 -8.32 8.94
N TYR A 323 12.47 -8.85 8.09
CA TYR A 323 11.05 -9.02 8.36
C TYR A 323 10.49 -10.05 7.39
N ASP A 324 9.34 -10.64 7.72
CA ASP A 324 8.67 -11.55 6.81
C ASP A 324 8.41 -10.85 5.47
N GLU A 325 8.79 -11.48 4.36
CA GLU A 325 8.64 -10.88 3.02
C GLU A 325 7.18 -10.55 2.68
N LEU A 326 6.25 -11.34 3.19
CA LEU A 326 4.81 -11.10 3.01
C LEU A 326 4.39 -9.75 3.60
N LEU A 327 5.02 -9.34 4.70
CA LEU A 327 4.71 -8.13 5.45
C LEU A 327 5.68 -6.97 5.17
N MET A 328 6.67 -7.19 4.32
CA MET A 328 7.66 -6.17 3.98
C MET A 328 7.04 -4.87 3.46
N PRO A 329 5.89 -4.88 2.74
CA PRO A 329 5.21 -3.63 2.37
C PRO A 329 4.98 -2.67 3.52
N LEU A 330 4.73 -3.17 4.73
CA LEU A 330 4.50 -2.32 5.92
C LEU A 330 5.75 -1.54 6.32
N GLN A 331 6.93 -2.12 6.14
CA GLN A 331 8.18 -1.42 6.40
C GLN A 331 8.61 -0.53 5.23
N LEU A 332 8.50 -1.05 4.01
CA LEU A 332 8.99 -0.37 2.81
C LEU A 332 8.28 0.95 2.56
N ILE A 333 6.97 1.03 2.84
CA ILE A 333 6.23 2.27 2.56
C ILE A 333 6.73 3.46 3.39
N VAL A 334 7.26 3.24 4.58
CA VAL A 334 7.68 4.32 5.48
C VAL A 334 8.78 5.19 4.87
N PRO A 335 9.94 4.65 4.43
CA PRO A 335 10.95 5.49 3.79
C PRO A 335 10.49 6.09 2.46
N LEU A 336 9.55 5.48 1.75
CA LEU A 336 8.98 6.05 0.53
C LEU A 336 8.12 7.28 0.85
N GLN A 337 7.31 7.22 1.90
CA GLN A 337 6.54 8.37 2.39
C GLN A 337 7.45 9.51 2.83
N LEU A 338 8.49 9.18 3.57
CA LEU A 338 9.47 10.17 4.06
C LEU A 338 10.26 10.80 2.91
N PHE A 339 10.61 10.03 1.89
CA PHE A 339 11.28 10.56 0.70
C PHE A 339 10.40 11.60 -0.01
N ALA A 340 9.14 11.27 -0.24
CA ALA A 340 8.19 12.20 -0.85
C ALA A 340 8.03 13.47 0.01
N TYR A 341 7.91 13.30 1.33
CA TYR A 341 7.79 14.40 2.27
C TYR A 341 8.99 15.35 2.21
N TYR A 342 10.21 14.83 2.33
CA TYR A 342 11.41 15.66 2.32
C TYR A 342 11.66 16.30 0.96
N MET A 343 11.36 15.61 -0.14
CA MET A 343 11.40 16.21 -1.47
C MET A 343 10.48 17.43 -1.55
N ALA A 344 9.25 17.30 -1.09
CA ALA A 344 8.27 18.38 -1.10
C ALA A 344 8.71 19.56 -0.23
N VAL A 345 9.20 19.29 0.97
CA VAL A 345 9.69 20.33 1.90
C VAL A 345 10.85 21.10 1.27
N LEU A 346 11.85 20.40 0.73
CA LEU A 346 13.03 21.02 0.11
C LEU A 346 12.69 21.81 -1.15
N ARG A 347 11.62 21.42 -1.85
CA ARG A 347 11.13 22.14 -3.03
C ARG A 347 10.21 23.30 -2.66
N GLY A 348 9.96 23.55 -1.36
CA GLY A 348 9.10 24.65 -0.89
C GLY A 348 7.61 24.43 -1.12
N CYS A 349 7.16 23.18 -1.30
CA CYS A 349 5.77 22.84 -1.54
C CYS A 349 4.96 22.78 -0.23
N ASP A 350 3.65 23.04 -0.31
CA ASP A 350 2.73 22.82 0.81
C ASP A 350 2.39 21.31 0.88
N VAL A 351 3.02 20.61 1.83
CA VAL A 351 2.87 19.16 1.94
C VAL A 351 1.50 18.74 2.48
N ASP A 352 0.84 19.58 3.26
CA ASP A 352 -0.45 19.24 3.86
C ASP A 352 -1.64 19.53 2.94
N LYS A 353 -1.50 20.55 2.11
CA LYS A 353 -2.54 20.98 1.16
C LYS A 353 -1.96 21.19 -0.23
N PRO A 354 -1.63 20.12 -0.94
CA PRO A 354 -1.14 20.25 -2.31
C PRO A 354 -2.17 20.90 -3.21
N ARG A 355 -1.67 21.62 -4.22
CA ARG A 355 -2.55 22.28 -5.20
C ARG A 355 -3.41 21.24 -5.95
N ASN A 356 -4.62 21.66 -6.34
CA ASN A 356 -5.54 20.88 -7.17
C ASN A 356 -6.09 19.61 -6.53
N LEU A 357 -5.83 19.37 -5.25
CA LEU A 357 -6.26 18.16 -4.55
C LEU A 357 -7.20 18.49 -3.39
N ALA A 358 -8.10 17.54 -3.10
CA ALA A 358 -8.96 17.55 -1.94
C ALA A 358 -8.76 16.26 -1.14
N LYS A 359 -9.01 16.30 0.17
CA LYS A 359 -8.83 15.12 1.03
C LYS A 359 -9.72 13.96 0.62
N SER A 360 -10.96 14.25 0.21
CA SER A 360 -11.87 13.24 -0.34
C SER A 360 -12.56 13.76 -1.59
N VAL A 361 -12.73 12.88 -2.58
CA VAL A 361 -13.38 13.20 -3.85
C VAL A 361 -14.82 12.73 -3.75
N THR A 362 -15.72 13.66 -3.45
CA THR A 362 -17.16 13.41 -3.21
C THR A 362 -18.03 13.68 -4.43
N VAL A 363 -17.42 14.08 -5.54
CA VAL A 363 -18.09 14.34 -6.81
C VAL A 363 -17.46 13.50 -7.91
N GLU A 364 -18.26 13.23 -8.96
CA GLU A 364 -17.80 12.54 -10.16
C GLU A 364 -17.00 13.47 -11.08
#